data_9af061f25fc7b5beee7cff6aa1f96540
#
_entry.id   9af061f25fc7b5beee7cff6aa1f96540
#
_cell.length_a   1.000
_cell.length_b   1.000
_cell.length_c   1.000
_cell.angle_alpha   90.00
_cell.angle_beta   90.00
_cell.angle_gamma   90.00
#
_symmetry.space_group_name_H-M   'P 1'
#
loop_
_entity.id
_entity.type
_entity.pdbx_description
1 polymer ?
#
loop_
_entity_poly.entity_id
_entity_poly.type
_entity_poly.pdbx_seq_one_letter_code
_entity_poly.pdbx_strand_id
1 'polypeptide(L)'
;ELADEKGLTLMVGHLLLYHPAVNRLKMLIDDGELGEIKYIQSDRLNINYFKNDRSVMWDLAPHDVSMTAYVLGKAPVRVISAVGASSDGNDIMDITHVTIEYEGGVIGQISDSWIHPVKRVNLLVRGTKATAIFDDTLAEHKLQVYDHTVPGAAKPQPLDFIEIEPLKLECQHFLNCIEQGIKPRSDGLNGYQVVS
;
A
#
# COMPACT_ATOMS: atom_id res chain seq x y z
N GLU A 1 -4.78 22.37 -8.81
CA GLU A 1 -5.19 23.66 -9.43
C GLU A 1 -5.26 24.76 -8.39
N LEU A 2 -6.27 24.79 -7.47
CA LEU A 2 -6.42 25.89 -6.50
C LEU A 2 -5.20 26.09 -5.57
N ALA A 3 -4.55 25.00 -5.16
CA ALA A 3 -3.34 25.08 -4.34
C ALA A 3 -2.17 25.68 -5.13
N ASP A 4 -1.99 25.26 -6.39
CA ASP A 4 -0.94 25.79 -7.26
C ASP A 4 -1.17 27.28 -7.57
N GLU A 5 -2.42 27.67 -7.87
CA GLU A 5 -2.80 29.08 -8.11
C GLU A 5 -2.49 29.98 -6.90
N LYS A 6 -2.60 29.43 -5.70
CA LYS A 6 -2.34 30.15 -4.44
C LYS A 6 -0.93 29.98 -3.89
N GLY A 7 -0.07 29.21 -4.58
CA GLY A 7 1.27 28.88 -4.11
C GLY A 7 1.29 28.11 -2.79
N LEU A 8 0.28 27.24 -2.56
CA LEU A 8 0.15 26.45 -1.35
C LEU A 8 0.61 25.01 -1.57
N THR A 9 1.23 24.43 -0.56
CA THR A 9 1.61 23.02 -0.56
C THR A 9 0.39 22.15 -0.25
N LEU A 10 0.02 21.26 -1.17
CA LEU A 10 -1.05 20.28 -1.00
C LEU A 10 -0.45 18.89 -0.84
N MET A 11 -0.79 18.20 0.24
CA MET A 11 -0.41 16.81 0.50
C MET A 11 -1.62 15.98 0.90
N VAL A 12 -1.71 14.76 0.39
CA VAL A 12 -2.71 13.77 0.78
C VAL A 12 -2.13 12.84 1.84
N GLY A 13 -2.91 12.53 2.89
CA GLY A 13 -2.49 11.71 4.02
C GLY A 13 -2.40 10.22 3.66
N HIS A 14 -1.48 9.83 2.78
CA HIS A 14 -1.18 8.43 2.46
C HIS A 14 -0.10 7.89 3.40
N LEU A 15 -0.48 7.67 4.66
CA LEU A 15 0.41 7.33 5.78
C LEU A 15 1.41 6.20 5.48
N LEU A 16 0.97 5.15 4.77
CA LEU A 16 1.83 3.99 4.49
C LEU A 16 3.02 4.28 3.58
N LEU A 17 2.97 5.34 2.78
CA LEU A 17 4.12 5.79 1.98
C LEU A 17 5.29 6.25 2.87
N TYR A 18 5.02 6.54 4.11
CA TYR A 18 6.01 7.00 5.11
C TYR A 18 6.42 5.89 6.08
N HIS A 19 5.81 4.70 5.98
CA HIS A 19 6.16 3.57 6.86
C HIS A 19 7.58 3.05 6.54
N PRO A 20 8.49 2.94 7.54
CA PRO A 20 9.88 2.55 7.29
C PRO A 20 10.03 1.19 6.61
N ALA A 21 9.22 0.20 6.98
CA ALA A 21 9.25 -1.12 6.34
C ALA A 21 8.80 -1.05 4.86
N VAL A 22 7.80 -0.23 4.53
CA VAL A 22 7.34 -0.02 3.14
C VAL A 22 8.43 0.65 2.31
N ASN A 23 9.13 1.63 2.89
CA ASN A 23 10.28 2.25 2.23
C ASN A 23 11.44 1.26 2.05
N ARG A 24 11.73 0.39 3.04
CA ARG A 24 12.74 -0.66 2.91
C ARG A 24 12.36 -1.68 1.83
N LEU A 25 11.08 -2.07 1.76
CA LEU A 25 10.57 -2.94 0.69
C LEU A 25 10.73 -2.30 -0.70
N LYS A 26 10.43 -1.00 -0.83
CA LYS A 26 10.66 -0.27 -2.07
C LYS A 26 12.14 -0.31 -2.49
N MET A 27 13.06 -0.11 -1.56
CA MET A 27 14.50 -0.21 -1.86
C MET A 27 14.88 -1.58 -2.39
N LEU A 28 14.35 -2.69 -1.84
CA LEU A 28 14.63 -4.05 -2.36
C LEU A 28 14.18 -4.22 -3.81
N ILE A 29 13.07 -3.57 -4.19
CA ILE A 29 12.57 -3.59 -5.57
C ILE A 29 13.47 -2.74 -6.48
N ASP A 30 13.78 -1.52 -6.07
CA ASP A 30 14.59 -0.58 -6.84
C ASP A 30 16.02 -1.13 -7.06
N ASP A 31 16.59 -1.82 -6.06
CA ASP A 31 17.90 -2.47 -6.14
C ASP A 31 17.88 -3.80 -6.94
N GLY A 32 16.69 -4.28 -7.34
CA GLY A 32 16.51 -5.51 -8.11
C GLY A 32 16.76 -6.80 -7.31
N GLU A 33 16.73 -6.72 -5.98
CA GLU A 33 16.93 -7.86 -5.08
C GLU A 33 15.82 -8.90 -5.24
N LEU A 34 14.58 -8.46 -5.50
CA LEU A 34 13.45 -9.36 -5.76
C LEU A 34 13.42 -9.88 -7.21
N GLY A 35 14.22 -9.31 -8.11
CA GLY A 35 14.16 -9.58 -9.55
C GLY A 35 12.98 -8.84 -10.22
N GLU A 36 12.52 -9.35 -11.36
CA GLU A 36 11.37 -8.78 -12.06
C GLU A 36 10.08 -9.04 -11.27
N ILE A 37 9.36 -7.97 -10.91
CA ILE A 37 8.13 -8.10 -10.12
C ILE A 37 7.00 -8.62 -11.02
N LYS A 38 6.30 -9.65 -10.54
CA LYS A 38 5.20 -10.32 -11.25
C LYS A 38 3.85 -10.08 -10.60
N TYR A 39 3.83 -9.95 -9.27
CA TYR A 39 2.59 -9.91 -8.51
C TYR A 39 2.77 -9.10 -7.23
N ILE A 40 1.74 -8.36 -6.85
CA ILE A 40 1.64 -7.65 -5.58
C ILE A 40 0.26 -7.88 -4.97
N GLN A 41 0.19 -8.13 -3.67
CA GLN A 41 -1.06 -8.31 -2.94
C GLN A 41 -1.05 -7.48 -1.68
N SER A 42 -2.14 -6.74 -1.44
CA SER A 42 -2.40 -6.02 -0.20
C SER A 42 -3.67 -6.51 0.44
N ASP A 43 -3.60 -6.87 1.71
CA ASP A 43 -4.76 -7.23 2.52
C ASP A 43 -4.88 -6.26 3.70
N ARG A 44 -6.05 -5.62 3.81
CA ARG A 44 -6.42 -4.76 4.93
C ARG A 44 -7.74 -5.22 5.52
N LEU A 45 -7.63 -6.10 6.49
CA LEU A 45 -8.75 -6.81 7.08
C LEU A 45 -8.90 -6.41 8.54
N ASN A 46 -10.05 -5.85 8.89
CA ASN A 46 -10.35 -5.37 10.23
C ASN A 46 -11.49 -6.18 10.87
N ILE A 47 -11.54 -6.15 12.20
CA ILE A 47 -12.57 -6.84 12.99
C ILE A 47 -13.64 -5.83 13.42
N ASN A 48 -14.90 -6.07 13.01
CA ASN A 48 -16.08 -5.32 13.49
C ASN A 48 -15.92 -3.79 13.42
N TYR A 49 -15.40 -3.30 12.31
CA TYR A 49 -15.16 -1.88 12.10
C TYR A 49 -16.11 -1.35 11.02
N PHE A 50 -17.34 -1.03 11.42
CA PHE A 50 -18.37 -0.56 10.50
C PHE A 50 -18.43 0.96 10.43
N LYS A 51 -18.65 1.49 9.23
CA LYS A 51 -19.01 2.88 8.98
C LYS A 51 -20.35 2.94 8.26
N ASN A 52 -21.13 3.99 8.54
CA ASN A 52 -22.46 4.16 7.97
C ASN A 52 -22.50 5.19 6.84
N ASP A 53 -21.38 5.84 6.56
CA ASP A 53 -21.28 6.97 5.62
C ASP A 53 -20.48 6.64 4.36
N ARG A 54 -19.83 5.49 4.31
CA ARG A 54 -19.01 5.06 3.17
C ARG A 54 -18.81 3.55 3.15
N SER A 55 -18.43 2.99 2.00
CA SER A 55 -18.04 1.59 1.87
C SER A 55 -16.60 1.35 2.35
N VAL A 56 -16.27 0.08 2.64
CA VAL A 56 -14.90 -0.34 2.98
C VAL A 56 -13.91 0.02 1.88
N MET A 57 -14.34 -0.02 0.62
CA MET A 57 -13.52 0.37 -0.53
C MET A 57 -13.05 1.83 -0.41
N TRP A 58 -13.97 2.78 -0.14
CA TRP A 58 -13.61 4.19 0.03
C TRP A 58 -12.81 4.48 1.30
N ASP A 59 -12.95 3.64 2.31
CA ASP A 59 -12.23 3.80 3.58
C ASP A 59 -10.81 3.27 3.52
N LEU A 60 -10.59 2.11 2.88
CA LEU A 60 -9.32 1.39 2.97
C LEU A 60 -8.56 1.31 1.63
N ALA A 61 -9.22 1.02 0.51
CA ALA A 61 -8.56 0.78 -0.77
C ALA A 61 -7.66 1.94 -1.26
N PRO A 62 -7.97 3.24 -1.05
CA PRO A 62 -7.06 4.32 -1.44
C PRO A 62 -5.68 4.23 -0.80
N HIS A 63 -5.60 3.75 0.44
CA HIS A 63 -4.31 3.54 1.11
C HIS A 63 -3.50 2.41 0.44
N ASP A 64 -4.18 1.34 0.04
CA ASP A 64 -3.53 0.17 -0.54
C ASP A 64 -3.17 0.40 -2.01
N VAL A 65 -4.03 1.08 -2.78
CA VAL A 65 -3.70 1.53 -4.16
C VAL A 65 -2.49 2.45 -4.15
N SER A 66 -2.48 3.45 -3.26
CA SER A 66 -1.36 4.37 -3.11
C SER A 66 -0.05 3.65 -2.74
N MET A 67 -0.11 2.74 -1.76
CA MET A 67 1.04 1.98 -1.29
C MET A 67 1.59 1.06 -2.39
N THR A 68 0.73 0.31 -3.08
CA THR A 68 1.15 -0.62 -4.14
C THR A 68 1.78 0.11 -5.33
N ALA A 69 1.17 1.21 -5.78
CA ALA A 69 1.73 2.06 -6.84
C ALA A 69 3.09 2.64 -6.45
N TYR A 70 3.21 3.14 -5.21
CA TYR A 70 4.46 3.69 -4.68
C TYR A 70 5.58 2.65 -4.63
N VAL A 71 5.30 1.48 -4.06
CA VAL A 71 6.29 0.40 -3.91
C VAL A 71 6.76 -0.10 -5.27
N LEU A 72 5.84 -0.28 -6.21
CA LEU A 72 6.18 -0.70 -7.58
C LEU A 72 6.90 0.38 -8.38
N GLY A 73 6.72 1.66 -8.05
CA GLY A 73 7.16 2.77 -8.90
C GLY A 73 6.45 2.76 -10.26
N LYS A 74 5.22 2.26 -10.32
CA LYS A 74 4.44 2.05 -11.54
C LYS A 74 3.02 2.56 -11.38
N ALA A 75 2.48 3.17 -12.41
CA ALA A 75 1.09 3.61 -12.42
C ALA A 75 0.13 2.43 -12.64
N PRO A 76 -1.09 2.46 -12.05
CA PRO A 76 -2.19 1.61 -12.47
C PRO A 76 -2.54 1.86 -13.94
N VAL A 77 -2.75 0.78 -14.71
CA VAL A 77 -3.15 0.87 -16.13
C VAL A 77 -4.66 0.69 -16.27
N ARG A 78 -5.22 -0.31 -15.55
CA ARG A 78 -6.65 -0.57 -15.53
C ARG A 78 -7.06 -1.43 -14.35
N VAL A 79 -8.32 -1.30 -13.96
CA VAL A 79 -8.98 -2.25 -13.06
C VAL A 79 -9.48 -3.43 -13.90
N ILE A 80 -9.00 -4.64 -13.60
CA ILE A 80 -9.43 -5.88 -14.27
C ILE A 80 -10.76 -6.34 -13.69
N SER A 81 -10.90 -6.28 -12.36
CA SER A 81 -12.13 -6.61 -11.64
C SER A 81 -12.23 -5.84 -10.34
N ALA A 82 -13.45 -5.48 -9.96
CA ALA A 82 -13.79 -4.96 -8.66
C ALA A 82 -15.11 -5.60 -8.23
N VAL A 83 -15.13 -6.26 -7.09
CA VAL A 83 -16.31 -6.90 -6.51
C VAL A 83 -16.42 -6.53 -5.05
N GLY A 84 -17.65 -6.39 -4.57
CA GLY A 84 -17.92 -6.10 -3.17
C GLY A 84 -19.21 -6.74 -2.72
N ALA A 85 -19.36 -6.89 -1.43
CA ALA A 85 -20.56 -7.41 -0.78
C ALA A 85 -20.83 -6.68 0.53
N SER A 86 -22.10 -6.72 0.94
CA SER A 86 -22.57 -6.30 2.25
C SER A 86 -23.02 -7.54 3.03
N SER A 87 -22.51 -7.74 4.21
CA SER A 87 -22.82 -8.90 5.05
C SER A 87 -24.20 -8.83 5.70
N ASP A 88 -24.73 -7.63 5.90
CA ASP A 88 -26.03 -7.37 6.52
C ASP A 88 -27.13 -7.00 5.50
N GLY A 89 -26.79 -6.99 4.21
CA GLY A 89 -27.71 -6.72 3.12
C GLY A 89 -28.11 -5.25 2.93
N ASN A 90 -27.41 -4.32 3.57
CA ASN A 90 -27.56 -2.89 3.30
C ASN A 90 -26.77 -2.50 2.03
N ASP A 91 -26.87 -1.25 1.60
CA ASP A 91 -26.20 -0.75 0.38
C ASP A 91 -24.71 -0.43 0.60
N ILE A 92 -24.19 -0.61 1.81
CA ILE A 92 -22.78 -0.29 2.15
C ILE A 92 -21.95 -1.57 2.14
N MET A 93 -21.02 -1.66 1.19
CA MET A 93 -20.10 -2.80 1.11
C MET A 93 -19.12 -2.81 2.30
N ASP A 94 -19.00 -3.94 2.97
CA ASP A 94 -18.09 -4.21 4.09
C ASP A 94 -16.97 -5.21 3.74
N ILE A 95 -17.04 -5.77 2.53
CA ILE A 95 -15.98 -6.58 1.89
C ILE A 95 -15.79 -6.09 0.47
N THR A 96 -14.54 -5.91 0.04
CA THR A 96 -14.20 -5.63 -1.37
C THR A 96 -12.93 -6.35 -1.79
N HIS A 97 -12.89 -6.76 -3.09
CA HIS A 97 -11.73 -7.31 -3.75
C HIS A 97 -11.54 -6.59 -5.08
N VAL A 98 -10.33 -6.07 -5.30
CA VAL A 98 -9.97 -5.35 -6.52
C VAL A 98 -8.74 -6.00 -7.15
N THR A 99 -8.77 -6.21 -8.46
CA THR A 99 -7.62 -6.65 -9.24
C THR A 99 -7.22 -5.55 -10.21
N ILE A 100 -5.97 -5.11 -10.15
CA ILE A 100 -5.42 -4.00 -10.91
C ILE A 100 -4.27 -4.51 -11.77
N GLU A 101 -4.18 -4.07 -13.00
CA GLU A 101 -2.99 -4.21 -13.83
C GLU A 101 -2.16 -2.92 -13.75
N TYR A 102 -0.88 -3.06 -13.42
CA TYR A 102 0.12 -2.00 -13.41
C TYR A 102 0.99 -2.04 -14.66
N GLU A 103 1.68 -0.94 -14.94
CA GLU A 103 2.65 -0.87 -16.04
C GLU A 103 3.63 -2.05 -16.04
N GLY A 104 3.91 -2.61 -17.23
CA GLY A 104 4.74 -3.81 -17.38
C GLY A 104 4.03 -5.12 -17.05
N GLY A 105 2.68 -5.12 -16.96
CA GLY A 105 1.87 -6.33 -16.78
C GLY A 105 1.91 -6.92 -15.37
N VAL A 106 2.33 -6.16 -14.37
CA VAL A 106 2.28 -6.59 -12.96
C VAL A 106 0.82 -6.62 -12.50
N ILE A 107 0.41 -7.73 -11.90
CA ILE A 107 -0.93 -7.87 -11.35
C ILE A 107 -0.91 -7.53 -9.86
N GLY A 108 -1.78 -6.60 -9.48
CA GLY A 108 -2.05 -6.25 -8.10
C GLY A 108 -3.40 -6.75 -7.63
N GLN A 109 -3.46 -7.22 -6.41
CA GLN A 109 -4.68 -7.65 -5.75
C GLN A 109 -4.84 -6.92 -4.43
N ILE A 110 -6.00 -6.29 -4.21
CA ILE A 110 -6.32 -5.57 -2.98
C ILE A 110 -7.57 -6.20 -2.38
N SER A 111 -7.50 -6.52 -1.10
CA SER A 111 -8.59 -7.12 -0.35
C SER A 111 -8.85 -6.32 0.92
N ASP A 112 -10.03 -5.72 1.01
CA ASP A 112 -10.44 -4.92 2.15
C ASP A 112 -11.67 -5.50 2.83
N SER A 113 -11.67 -5.54 4.16
CA SER A 113 -12.83 -6.00 4.91
C SER A 113 -12.91 -5.36 6.29
N TRP A 114 -14.15 -5.05 6.73
CA TRP A 114 -14.44 -4.65 8.12
C TRP A 114 -14.91 -5.81 9.01
N ILE A 115 -15.21 -6.96 8.42
CA ILE A 115 -15.84 -8.09 9.11
C ILE A 115 -14.96 -9.34 9.21
N HIS A 116 -13.69 -9.21 8.85
CA HIS A 116 -12.77 -10.36 8.90
C HIS A 116 -12.45 -10.71 10.37
N PRO A 117 -12.48 -11.99 10.78
CA PRO A 117 -12.32 -12.40 12.18
C PRO A 117 -10.90 -12.17 12.73
N VAL A 118 -9.92 -11.95 11.86
CA VAL A 118 -8.52 -11.71 12.24
C VAL A 118 -8.04 -10.43 11.56
N LYS A 119 -7.50 -9.50 12.33
CA LYS A 119 -6.88 -8.29 11.76
C LYS A 119 -5.67 -8.67 10.91
N ARG A 120 -5.60 -8.14 9.68
CA ARG A 120 -4.43 -8.22 8.80
C ARG A 120 -4.15 -6.86 8.19
N VAL A 121 -2.90 -6.50 8.13
CA VAL A 121 -2.41 -5.33 7.40
C VAL A 121 -1.09 -5.78 6.78
N ASN A 122 -1.17 -6.36 5.59
CA ASN A 122 0.02 -6.92 4.96
C ASN A 122 0.15 -6.52 3.49
N LEU A 123 1.39 -6.56 3.02
CA LEU A 123 1.76 -6.38 1.62
C LEU A 123 2.74 -7.47 1.21
N LEU A 124 2.35 -8.26 0.22
CA LEU A 124 3.21 -9.27 -0.40
C LEU A 124 3.65 -8.78 -1.78
N VAL A 125 4.94 -8.85 -2.05
CA VAL A 125 5.52 -8.57 -3.38
C VAL A 125 6.30 -9.78 -3.87
N ARG A 126 5.85 -10.36 -4.98
CA ARG A 126 6.46 -11.51 -5.63
C ARG A 126 7.28 -11.08 -6.82
N GLY A 127 8.58 -11.29 -6.74
CA GLY A 127 9.51 -11.17 -7.87
C GLY A 127 10.00 -12.53 -8.37
N THR A 128 10.82 -12.51 -9.41
CA THR A 128 11.39 -13.74 -10.00
C THR A 128 12.48 -14.38 -9.13
N LYS A 129 13.17 -13.60 -8.30
CA LYS A 129 14.25 -14.08 -7.41
C LYS A 129 13.77 -14.34 -5.99
N ALA A 130 12.90 -13.47 -5.47
CA ALA A 130 12.43 -13.55 -4.10
C ALA A 130 11.00 -13.02 -3.93
N THR A 131 10.37 -13.34 -2.81
CA THR A 131 9.13 -12.72 -2.33
C THR A 131 9.43 -11.95 -1.05
N ALA A 132 8.97 -10.73 -0.95
CA ALA A 132 8.98 -9.97 0.29
C ALA A 132 7.56 -9.86 0.85
N ILE A 133 7.43 -9.97 2.17
CA ILE A 133 6.17 -9.81 2.90
C ILE A 133 6.39 -8.79 4.00
N PHE A 134 5.61 -7.72 3.97
CA PHE A 134 5.44 -6.80 5.08
C PHE A 134 4.13 -7.12 5.80
N ASP A 135 4.15 -7.28 7.12
CA ASP A 135 2.99 -7.49 7.97
C ASP A 135 3.06 -6.54 9.17
N ASP A 136 2.21 -5.52 9.18
CA ASP A 136 2.17 -4.50 10.23
C ASP A 136 1.49 -4.99 11.52
N THR A 137 0.90 -6.16 11.51
CA THR A 137 0.29 -6.76 12.72
C THR A 137 1.30 -7.48 13.61
N LEU A 138 2.50 -7.75 13.09
CA LEU A 138 3.57 -8.37 13.85
C LEU A 138 4.27 -7.34 14.76
N ALA A 139 4.66 -7.78 15.96
CA ALA A 139 5.46 -6.95 16.88
C ALA A 139 6.92 -6.84 16.43
N GLU A 140 7.46 -7.93 15.88
CA GLU A 140 8.84 -8.04 15.42
C GLU A 140 8.89 -8.66 14.03
N HIS A 141 9.99 -8.47 13.30
CA HIS A 141 10.17 -9.07 11.98
C HIS A 141 9.03 -8.75 10.98
N LYS A 142 8.52 -7.53 11.02
CA LYS A 142 7.44 -7.06 10.16
C LYS A 142 7.74 -7.19 8.67
N LEU A 143 9.02 -7.15 8.27
CA LEU A 143 9.45 -7.33 6.89
C LEU A 143 10.29 -8.61 6.78
N GLN A 144 9.88 -9.50 5.88
CA GLN A 144 10.51 -10.80 5.68
C GLN A 144 10.72 -11.05 4.19
N VAL A 145 11.84 -11.69 3.83
CA VAL A 145 12.15 -12.08 2.45
C VAL A 145 12.32 -13.59 2.35
N TYR A 146 11.73 -14.16 1.30
CA TYR A 146 11.79 -15.57 0.93
C TYR A 146 12.55 -15.71 -0.38
N ASP A 147 13.77 -16.23 -0.31
CA ASP A 147 14.62 -16.46 -1.47
C ASP A 147 14.13 -17.70 -2.25
N HIS A 148 13.89 -17.57 -3.55
CA HIS A 148 13.45 -18.66 -4.42
C HIS A 148 14.60 -19.39 -5.09
N THR A 149 15.81 -18.90 -4.96
CA THR A 149 17.00 -19.54 -5.56
C THR A 149 17.41 -20.79 -4.77
N VAL A 150 16.91 -20.94 -3.53
CA VAL A 150 17.17 -22.10 -2.67
C VAL A 150 16.04 -23.12 -2.85
N PRO A 151 16.34 -24.34 -3.37
CA PRO A 151 15.34 -25.42 -3.49
C PRO A 151 14.87 -25.89 -2.11
N GLY A 152 13.56 -26.12 -1.97
CA GLY A 152 12.92 -26.51 -0.72
C GLY A 152 12.45 -25.28 0.06
N ALA A 153 11.52 -25.42 1.00
CA ALA A 153 10.86 -24.32 1.68
C ALA A 153 11.83 -23.21 2.09
N ALA A 154 11.82 -22.09 1.35
CA ALA A 154 12.57 -20.91 1.70
C ALA A 154 12.17 -20.47 3.11
N LYS A 155 13.12 -20.47 4.04
CA LYS A 155 12.87 -19.91 5.37
C LYS A 155 12.80 -18.40 5.24
N PRO A 156 11.84 -17.74 5.92
CA PRO A 156 11.79 -16.29 5.93
C PRO A 156 13.06 -15.73 6.54
N GLN A 157 13.65 -14.75 5.87
CA GLN A 157 14.74 -13.96 6.41
C GLN A 157 14.19 -12.61 6.85
N PRO A 158 14.16 -12.31 8.15
CA PRO A 158 13.72 -11.01 8.61
C PRO A 158 14.69 -9.94 8.14
N LEU A 159 14.16 -8.80 7.75
CA LEU A 159 14.93 -7.62 7.41
C LEU A 159 14.67 -6.52 8.42
N ASP A 160 15.74 -6.00 8.97
CA ASP A 160 15.68 -4.89 9.90
C ASP A 160 15.49 -3.56 9.19
N PHE A 161 14.81 -2.66 9.85
CA PHE A 161 14.66 -1.26 9.49
C PHE A 161 14.56 -0.43 10.78
N ILE A 162 14.88 0.85 10.69
CA ILE A 162 14.77 1.76 11.85
C ILE A 162 13.27 2.04 12.06
N GLU A 163 12.74 1.61 13.20
CA GLU A 163 11.35 1.88 13.57
C GLU A 163 11.18 3.36 13.97
N ILE A 164 10.44 4.08 13.16
CA ILE A 164 9.99 5.45 13.43
C ILE A 164 8.50 5.49 13.11
N GLU A 165 7.74 6.16 13.94
CA GLU A 165 6.31 6.29 13.74
C GLU A 165 6.00 6.93 12.37
N PRO A 166 5.19 6.28 11.49
CA PRO A 166 4.93 6.76 10.14
C PRO A 166 4.29 8.15 10.10
N LEU A 167 3.37 8.46 11.02
CA LEU A 167 2.71 9.77 11.08
C LEU A 167 3.71 10.90 11.38
N LYS A 168 4.70 10.63 12.24
CA LYS A 168 5.78 11.58 12.51
C LYS A 168 6.58 11.88 11.24
N LEU A 169 6.91 10.83 10.47
CA LEU A 169 7.64 10.98 9.20
C LEU A 169 6.81 11.73 8.15
N GLU A 170 5.52 11.46 8.07
CA GLU A 170 4.59 12.14 7.18
C GLU A 170 4.51 13.63 7.50
N CYS A 171 4.26 13.99 8.75
CA CYS A 171 4.21 15.38 9.21
C CYS A 171 5.54 16.11 8.96
N GLN A 172 6.68 15.45 9.25
CA GLN A 172 7.99 16.03 9.00
C GLN A 172 8.24 16.27 7.52
N HIS A 173 7.83 15.32 6.67
CA HIS A 173 7.92 15.48 5.22
C HIS A 173 7.10 16.66 4.72
N PHE A 174 5.88 16.85 5.23
CA PHE A 174 5.04 17.98 4.87
C PHE A 174 5.68 19.31 5.23
N LEU A 175 6.20 19.44 6.46
CA LEU A 175 6.92 20.63 6.90
C LEU A 175 8.15 20.92 6.02
N ASN A 176 8.94 19.89 5.72
CA ASN A 176 10.12 20.04 4.85
C ASN A 176 9.71 20.48 3.43
N CYS A 177 8.58 19.97 2.90
CA CYS A 177 8.08 20.40 1.59
C CYS A 177 7.69 21.88 1.57
N ILE A 178 7.08 22.38 2.64
CA ILE A 178 6.73 23.79 2.77
C ILE A 178 7.99 24.66 2.87
N GLU A 179 8.94 24.28 3.73
CA GLU A 179 10.18 25.03 3.96
C GLU A 179 11.06 25.11 2.70
N GLN A 180 11.12 24.02 1.92
CA GLN A 180 11.99 23.90 0.75
C GLN A 180 11.29 24.26 -0.57
N GLY A 181 9.98 24.47 -0.55
CA GLY A 181 9.19 24.75 -1.76
C GLY A 181 9.15 23.58 -2.74
N ILE A 182 9.21 22.33 -2.23
CA ILE A 182 9.17 21.12 -3.06
C ILE A 182 7.82 20.42 -2.97
N LYS A 183 7.46 19.65 -4.01
CA LYS A 183 6.21 18.88 -4.03
C LYS A 183 6.29 17.70 -3.07
N PRO A 184 5.22 17.46 -2.28
CA PRO A 184 5.10 16.25 -1.46
C PRO A 184 5.08 14.97 -2.30
N ARG A 185 5.53 13.87 -1.70
CA ARG A 185 5.45 12.51 -2.27
C ARG A 185 4.01 12.11 -2.63
N SER A 186 3.06 12.48 -1.78
CA SER A 186 1.63 12.29 -1.96
C SER A 186 0.95 13.62 -2.25
N ASP A 187 1.32 14.28 -3.34
CA ASP A 187 0.71 15.53 -3.78
C ASP A 187 -0.74 15.34 -4.30
N GLY A 188 -1.38 16.42 -4.73
CA GLY A 188 -2.74 16.36 -5.25
C GLY A 188 -2.90 15.52 -6.51
N LEU A 189 -1.83 15.40 -7.34
CA LEU A 189 -1.85 14.55 -8.53
C LEU A 189 -1.82 13.08 -8.13
N ASN A 190 -0.97 12.71 -7.16
CA ASN A 190 -0.96 11.36 -6.61
C ASN A 190 -2.33 10.99 -6.02
N GLY A 191 -2.93 11.87 -5.22
CA GLY A 191 -4.28 11.65 -4.68
C GLY A 191 -5.34 11.46 -5.77
N TYR A 192 -5.28 12.24 -6.85
CA TYR A 192 -6.17 12.08 -8.00
C TYR A 192 -6.00 10.72 -8.69
N GLN A 193 -4.76 10.29 -8.94
CA GLN A 193 -4.45 9.00 -9.57
C GLN A 193 -4.93 7.79 -8.75
N VAL A 194 -5.01 7.93 -7.43
CA VAL A 194 -5.48 6.86 -6.54
C VAL A 194 -7.00 6.68 -6.61
N VAL A 195 -7.77 7.75 -6.90
CA VAL A 195 -9.24 7.71 -6.86
C VAL A 195 -9.89 7.77 -8.25
N SER A 196 -9.13 7.95 -9.32
CA SER A 196 -9.59 7.99 -10.72
C SER A 196 -9.59 6.60 -11.36
#